data_29861c22dacf5d5d4ada429d9c6ba132
#
_entry.id   29861c22dacf5d5d4ada429d9c6ba132
#
_cell.length_a   1.000
_cell.length_b   1.000
_cell.length_c   1.000
_cell.angle_alpha   90.00
_cell.angle_beta   90.00
_cell.angle_gamma   90.00
#
_symmetry.space_group_name_H-M   'P 1'
#
loop_
_entity.id
_entity.type
_entity.pdbx_description
1 polymer ?
#
loop_
_entity_poly.entity_id
_entity_poly.type
_entity_poly.pdbx_seq_one_letter_code
_entity_poly.pdbx_strand_id
1 'polypeptide(L)'
;MSSGSKDNKPGLLGRYQVDRRKFLRDTTMLGTAAMLFGCDDKKEAEQAAAPAPAETQQAAVQPAGPKKGGLFKMGVGHGATTDSLDPATYPDQFTGTMGWGSIGNSLTEMNAKGEITPDLAESFEASDGATKWVFKLRKGVTFHDGKNVTPDDVIASFRHHMGADSKSAAKSILTGISDIKADGDNVVFTLSAANADFPFYTSDYHIPIMPAKDGTVDWQSGIRTGPFKLEKFEPGVRAKMKRNENFYKDVWFDEFEMICIPDVAARTAALTSGEIHYMDRCDLKTLSQLQATPGIKITEVTGYGHYVLPMNVTVAPFDNVNVRLALKHAIDRKAIVDKIFFGHGTPGNDNPIAPTIQYWIDPQPRHDYNPEKAKEYLKKAGLDSLKVDLSTADAAFAGAIDACTLFKESAAKCGIEINVIREPDDGYWDNVWMKKPWVASYWNGRPTCDWMFATAYADDAAWNDAFWKNPRFNELLKAARSETDSSKRAAMYAEMQQIQADDGGNIVIMFNNYVSAHSDKLAHGDIAANWDIDGMKIASRWWFA
;
A
#
# COMPACT_ATOMS: atom_id res chain seq x y z
N MET A 1 38.46 -42.98 32.33
CA MET A 1 37.28 -43.85 32.48
C MET A 1 36.05 -42.97 32.40
N SER A 2 35.15 -43.34 31.51
CA SER A 2 33.75 -42.92 31.38
C SER A 2 33.53 -41.48 30.83
N SER A 3 33.36 -41.22 29.56
CA SER A 3 32.20 -41.41 28.64
C SER A 3 30.99 -40.61 29.07
N GLY A 4 30.62 -39.63 28.26
CA GLY A 4 29.35 -38.92 28.38
C GLY A 4 29.14 -37.95 27.22
N SER A 5 28.58 -38.47 26.19
CA SER A 5 27.53 -37.99 25.27
C SER A 5 27.50 -36.51 24.93
N LYS A 6 27.80 -36.24 23.66
CA LYS A 6 27.43 -35.04 22.90
C LYS A 6 25.99 -35.19 22.44
N ASP A 7 25.10 -34.40 22.97
CA ASP A 7 23.77 -34.21 22.39
C ASP A 7 23.81 -33.02 21.40
N ASN A 8 23.82 -33.40 20.16
CA ASN A 8 23.64 -32.55 18.98
C ASN A 8 22.13 -32.33 18.80
N LYS A 9 21.62 -31.13 19.07
CA LYS A 9 20.25 -30.76 18.64
C LYS A 9 20.36 -30.01 17.33
N PRO A 10 19.72 -30.48 16.25
CA PRO A 10 19.64 -29.74 14.99
C PRO A 10 18.62 -28.62 15.11
N GLY A 11 19.00 -27.45 14.61
CA GLY A 11 18.12 -26.30 14.49
C GLY A 11 16.94 -26.59 13.56
N LEU A 12 15.74 -26.25 14.03
CA LEU A 12 14.49 -26.27 13.27
C LEU A 12 14.46 -25.08 12.31
N LEU A 13 15.01 -25.27 11.11
CA LEU A 13 14.63 -24.47 9.94
C LEU A 13 13.56 -25.26 9.17
N GLY A 14 12.30 -25.00 9.49
CA GLY A 14 11.17 -25.53 8.77
C GLY A 14 11.07 -24.90 7.38
N ARG A 15 11.52 -25.61 6.35
CA ARG A 15 11.16 -25.33 4.96
C ARG A 15 9.69 -25.60 4.77
N TYR A 16 8.88 -24.57 4.65
CA TYR A 16 7.50 -24.69 4.17
C TYR A 16 7.51 -24.96 2.66
N GLN A 17 7.55 -26.23 2.28
CA GLN A 17 7.05 -26.69 1.00
C GLN A 17 5.57 -27.05 1.19
N VAL A 18 4.68 -26.17 0.73
CA VAL A 18 3.26 -26.48 0.64
C VAL A 18 3.07 -27.43 -0.55
N ASP A 19 2.80 -28.70 -0.24
CA ASP A 19 2.48 -29.72 -1.24
C ASP A 19 1.06 -29.47 -1.78
N ARG A 20 0.97 -28.90 -2.99
CA ARG A 20 -0.28 -28.56 -3.70
C ARG A 20 -1.16 -29.78 -4.06
N ARG A 21 -0.75 -30.98 -3.75
CA ARG A 21 -1.49 -32.22 -4.10
C ARG A 21 -2.47 -32.73 -3.04
N LYS A 22 -2.48 -32.14 -1.85
CA LYS A 22 -3.37 -32.59 -0.76
C LYS A 22 -4.71 -31.84 -0.65
N PHE A 23 -4.88 -30.72 -1.35
CA PHE A 23 -6.11 -29.89 -1.23
C PHE A 23 -7.23 -30.28 -2.22
N LEU A 24 -7.00 -31.22 -3.13
CA LEU A 24 -7.98 -31.61 -4.15
C LEU A 24 -8.62 -33.01 -3.92
N ARG A 25 -8.55 -33.58 -2.72
CA ARG A 25 -9.05 -34.95 -2.49
C ARG A 25 -10.21 -35.10 -1.52
N ASP A 26 -10.67 -34.04 -0.85
CA ASP A 26 -11.70 -34.14 0.19
C ASP A 26 -13.05 -33.47 -0.14
N THR A 27 -13.38 -33.29 -1.42
CA THR A 27 -14.69 -32.76 -1.82
C THR A 27 -15.36 -33.62 -2.88
N THR A 28 -15.51 -34.92 -2.61
CA THR A 28 -16.46 -35.77 -3.34
C THR A 28 -16.81 -37.00 -2.50
N MET A 29 -17.84 -36.90 -1.69
CA MET A 29 -18.72 -38.02 -1.29
C MET A 29 -19.78 -37.52 -0.32
N LEU A 30 -21.01 -37.41 -0.84
CA LEU A 30 -22.31 -37.62 -0.16
C LEU A 30 -23.36 -37.22 -1.21
N GLY A 31 -24.25 -38.01 -1.69
CA GLY A 31 -24.69 -39.33 -1.31
C GLY A 31 -25.96 -39.56 -2.08
N THR A 32 -26.04 -40.63 -2.82
CA THR A 32 -27.27 -41.15 -3.40
C THR A 32 -27.96 -42.01 -2.37
N ALA A 33 -29.20 -41.70 -2.04
CA ALA A 33 -30.15 -42.66 -1.44
C ALA A 33 -31.45 -42.56 -2.22
N ALA A 34 -31.68 -43.58 -3.02
CA ALA A 34 -32.96 -43.86 -3.64
C ALA A 34 -33.93 -44.50 -2.61
N MET A 35 -35.19 -44.10 -2.61
CA MET A 35 -36.29 -44.97 -2.20
C MET A 35 -37.44 -44.92 -3.16
N LEU A 36 -37.73 -46.10 -3.68
CA LEU A 36 -38.90 -46.50 -4.46
C LEU A 36 -40.18 -46.40 -3.62
N PHE A 37 -41.29 -45.98 -4.25
CA PHE A 37 -42.60 -46.58 -4.20
C PHE A 37 -43.59 -45.78 -5.03
N GLY A 38 -44.19 -46.40 -6.01
CA GLY A 38 -45.58 -46.69 -6.17
C GLY A 38 -46.25 -46.02 -7.37
N CYS A 39 -46.74 -46.86 -8.27
CA CYS A 39 -47.54 -46.59 -9.47
C CYS A 39 -48.75 -45.70 -9.25
N ASP A 40 -49.12 -44.86 -10.24
CA ASP A 40 -50.36 -45.05 -10.98
C ASP A 40 -50.43 -44.19 -12.28
N ASP A 41 -51.09 -44.77 -13.28
CA ASP A 41 -51.28 -44.31 -14.63
C ASP A 41 -52.02 -42.98 -14.79
N LYS A 42 -51.56 -42.11 -15.73
CA LYS A 42 -52.44 -41.48 -16.72
C LYS A 42 -51.63 -40.90 -17.87
N LYS A 43 -52.00 -41.34 -19.08
CA LYS A 43 -51.52 -40.81 -20.37
C LYS A 43 -51.96 -39.36 -20.55
N GLU A 44 -51.01 -38.49 -20.97
CA GLU A 44 -51.32 -37.36 -21.83
C GLU A 44 -50.09 -36.90 -22.62
N ALA A 45 -50.24 -36.87 -23.89
CA ALA A 45 -49.63 -36.19 -25.01
C ALA A 45 -48.15 -35.70 -24.91
N GLU A 46 -47.34 -36.34 -25.71
CA GLU A 46 -46.02 -35.90 -26.20
C GLU A 46 -46.15 -34.58 -26.96
N GLN A 47 -45.58 -33.52 -26.42
CA GLN A 47 -45.22 -32.31 -27.17
C GLN A 47 -43.69 -32.23 -27.22
N ALA A 48 -43.13 -32.45 -28.41
CA ALA A 48 -41.72 -32.39 -28.65
C ALA A 48 -41.18 -30.99 -28.34
N ALA A 49 -40.32 -30.88 -27.33
CA ALA A 49 -39.58 -29.66 -27.07
C ALA A 49 -38.42 -29.51 -28.07
N ALA A 50 -38.33 -28.36 -28.69
CA ALA A 50 -37.21 -27.96 -29.56
C ALA A 50 -35.89 -27.94 -28.78
N PRO A 51 -34.75 -28.33 -29.38
CA PRO A 51 -33.46 -28.30 -28.71
C PRO A 51 -33.07 -26.85 -28.38
N ALA A 52 -32.66 -26.61 -27.13
CA ALA A 52 -32.07 -25.37 -26.69
C ALA A 52 -30.80 -25.04 -27.50
N PRO A 53 -30.53 -23.77 -27.78
CA PRO A 53 -29.29 -23.38 -28.46
C PRO A 53 -28.08 -23.80 -27.62
N ALA A 54 -27.13 -24.48 -28.25
CA ALA A 54 -25.84 -24.79 -27.62
C ALA A 54 -25.15 -23.49 -27.21
N GLU A 55 -24.97 -23.29 -25.91
CA GLU A 55 -24.06 -22.28 -25.38
C GLU A 55 -22.65 -22.59 -25.91
N THR A 56 -22.21 -21.76 -26.83
CA THR A 56 -20.81 -21.74 -27.26
C THR A 56 -20.00 -21.28 -26.06
N GLN A 57 -19.43 -22.22 -25.29
CA GLN A 57 -18.37 -21.91 -24.34
C GLN A 57 -17.23 -21.29 -25.13
N GLN A 58 -17.12 -19.97 -25.10
CA GLN A 58 -15.89 -19.29 -25.48
C GLN A 58 -14.80 -19.84 -24.58
N ALA A 59 -13.92 -20.64 -25.18
CA ALA A 59 -12.69 -21.07 -24.53
C ALA A 59 -11.96 -19.82 -24.03
N ALA A 60 -11.77 -19.71 -22.72
CA ALA A 60 -10.94 -18.68 -22.15
C ALA A 60 -9.57 -18.76 -22.81
N VAL A 61 -9.25 -17.79 -23.64
CA VAL A 61 -7.92 -17.65 -24.25
C VAL A 61 -6.96 -17.46 -23.07
N GLN A 62 -6.15 -18.47 -22.78
CA GLN A 62 -5.06 -18.31 -21.83
C GLN A 62 -4.19 -17.15 -22.31
N PRO A 63 -3.87 -16.16 -21.47
CA PRO A 63 -3.04 -15.04 -21.88
C PRO A 63 -1.73 -15.62 -22.43
N ALA A 64 -1.33 -15.20 -23.62
CA ALA A 64 -0.03 -15.51 -24.18
C ALA A 64 1.03 -15.09 -23.15
N GLY A 65 2.01 -15.97 -22.92
CA GLY A 65 3.08 -15.68 -21.97
C GLY A 65 3.83 -14.39 -22.32
N PRO A 66 4.65 -13.86 -21.40
CA PRO A 66 5.37 -12.61 -21.58
C PRO A 66 6.20 -12.60 -22.88
N LYS A 67 6.03 -11.56 -23.70
CA LYS A 67 6.86 -11.34 -24.89
C LYS A 67 8.00 -10.39 -24.52
N LYS A 68 9.22 -10.73 -24.92
CA LYS A 68 10.38 -9.83 -24.84
C LYS A 68 10.39 -8.87 -26.01
N GLY A 69 10.75 -7.63 -25.75
CA GLY A 69 10.98 -6.62 -26.76
C GLY A 69 10.08 -5.40 -26.70
N GLY A 70 10.40 -4.42 -27.51
CA GLY A 70 9.62 -3.22 -27.72
C GLY A 70 9.89 -2.07 -26.75
N LEU A 71 9.35 -0.91 -27.12
CA LEU A 71 9.41 0.32 -26.33
C LEU A 71 8.11 0.48 -25.53
N PHE A 72 8.21 0.44 -24.20
CA PHE A 72 7.11 0.78 -23.30
C PHE A 72 7.13 2.29 -23.03
N LYS A 73 6.00 2.96 -23.28
CA LYS A 73 5.83 4.39 -22.99
C LYS A 73 4.77 4.60 -21.93
N MET A 74 5.08 5.38 -20.91
CA MET A 74 4.18 5.70 -19.81
C MET A 74 4.02 7.21 -19.67
N GLY A 75 2.79 7.69 -19.56
CA GLY A 75 2.46 9.06 -19.19
C GLY A 75 2.14 9.16 -17.70
N VAL A 76 2.78 10.09 -16.98
CA VAL A 76 2.54 10.31 -15.55
C VAL A 76 2.17 11.76 -15.27
N GLY A 77 1.31 11.94 -14.25
CA GLY A 77 0.84 13.26 -13.83
C GLY A 77 1.81 14.07 -12.99
N HIS A 78 2.99 13.55 -12.73
CA HIS A 78 4.02 14.12 -11.87
C HIS A 78 5.29 14.43 -12.64
N GLY A 79 6.17 15.17 -11.98
CA GLY A 79 7.46 15.60 -12.46
C GLY A 79 7.59 17.13 -12.40
N ALA A 80 8.75 17.61 -12.00
CA ALA A 80 9.08 19.01 -11.85
C ALA A 80 10.46 19.34 -12.44
N THR A 81 10.67 20.58 -12.84
CA THR A 81 11.97 21.05 -13.35
C THR A 81 13.08 20.97 -12.29
N THR A 82 12.71 20.80 -11.02
CA THR A 82 13.61 20.60 -9.87
C THR A 82 13.92 19.13 -9.59
N ASP A 83 13.39 18.19 -10.37
CA ASP A 83 13.67 16.77 -10.22
C ASP A 83 15.17 16.49 -10.38
N SER A 84 15.64 15.54 -9.60
CA SER A 84 17.05 15.21 -9.48
C SER A 84 17.28 13.70 -9.54
N LEU A 85 18.51 13.29 -9.82
CA LEU A 85 18.95 11.89 -9.70
C LEU A 85 19.34 11.53 -8.26
N ASP A 86 19.37 12.51 -7.34
CA ASP A 86 19.63 12.26 -5.93
C ASP A 86 18.40 11.64 -5.25
N PRO A 87 18.46 10.37 -4.83
CA PRO A 87 17.31 9.71 -4.20
C PRO A 87 16.91 10.35 -2.87
N ALA A 88 17.79 11.09 -2.22
CA ALA A 88 17.45 11.83 -1.01
C ALA A 88 16.32 12.86 -1.24
N THR A 89 16.11 13.27 -2.48
CA THR A 89 15.21 14.36 -2.86
C THR A 89 14.03 13.92 -3.73
N TYR A 90 13.77 12.61 -3.91
CA TYR A 90 12.65 12.12 -4.73
C TYR A 90 11.30 12.55 -4.13
N PRO A 91 10.56 13.47 -4.79
CA PRO A 91 9.34 14.02 -4.21
C PRO A 91 8.07 13.22 -4.58
N ASP A 92 8.13 12.38 -5.64
CA ASP A 92 6.93 11.82 -6.26
C ASP A 92 7.17 10.50 -7.03
N GLN A 93 6.10 10.00 -7.66
CA GLN A 93 6.11 8.76 -8.43
C GLN A 93 6.96 8.82 -9.70
N PHE A 94 7.17 10.00 -10.30
CA PHE A 94 8.02 10.11 -11.50
C PHE A 94 9.47 9.78 -11.13
N THR A 95 10.03 10.49 -10.16
CA THR A 95 11.41 10.27 -9.71
C THR A 95 11.60 8.92 -9.04
N GLY A 96 10.63 8.47 -8.22
CA GLY A 96 10.65 7.15 -7.58
C GLY A 96 10.60 5.99 -8.58
N THR A 97 9.70 6.04 -9.57
CA THR A 97 9.59 5.00 -10.60
C THR A 97 10.82 4.98 -11.50
N MET A 98 11.37 6.15 -11.87
CA MET A 98 12.61 6.23 -12.63
C MET A 98 13.81 5.73 -11.80
N GLY A 99 14.07 6.40 -10.67
CA GLY A 99 15.33 6.29 -9.95
C GLY A 99 15.47 5.03 -9.10
N TRP A 100 14.34 4.52 -8.57
CA TRP A 100 14.30 3.28 -7.79
C TRP A 100 13.62 2.15 -8.56
N GLY A 101 12.45 2.41 -9.14
CA GLY A 101 11.65 1.37 -9.77
C GLY A 101 12.21 0.81 -11.06
N SER A 102 13.02 1.61 -11.78
CA SER A 102 13.54 1.25 -13.11
C SER A 102 15.06 1.16 -13.16
N ILE A 103 15.79 2.19 -12.76
CA ILE A 103 17.25 2.14 -12.82
C ILE A 103 17.89 1.61 -11.53
N GLY A 104 17.15 1.57 -10.39
CA GLY A 104 17.66 1.20 -9.07
C GLY A 104 17.09 -0.10 -8.52
N ASN A 105 17.71 -0.56 -7.44
CA ASN A 105 17.25 -1.61 -6.53
C ASN A 105 17.62 -1.26 -5.11
N SER A 106 16.89 -1.84 -4.15
CA SER A 106 17.19 -1.80 -2.72
C SER A 106 17.60 -3.18 -2.21
N LEU A 107 17.92 -3.31 -0.92
CA LEU A 107 18.25 -4.62 -0.34
C LEU A 107 17.08 -5.58 -0.39
N THR A 108 15.87 -5.06 -0.23
CA THR A 108 14.61 -5.81 -0.21
C THR A 108 13.59 -5.15 -1.13
N GLU A 109 12.53 -5.87 -1.44
CA GLU A 109 11.42 -5.41 -2.29
C GLU A 109 10.08 -5.88 -1.71
N MET A 110 9.05 -5.06 -1.84
CA MET A 110 7.69 -5.46 -1.50
C MET A 110 7.01 -6.09 -2.71
N ASN A 111 6.40 -7.27 -2.50
CA ASN A 111 5.63 -7.96 -3.52
C ASN A 111 4.17 -7.45 -3.57
N ALA A 112 3.38 -7.97 -4.52
CA ALA A 112 1.98 -7.59 -4.70
C ALA A 112 1.06 -7.95 -3.51
N LYS A 113 1.52 -8.83 -2.60
CA LYS A 113 0.77 -9.19 -1.38
C LYS A 113 1.13 -8.32 -0.18
N GLY A 114 1.98 -7.31 -0.36
CA GLY A 114 2.47 -6.49 0.75
C GLY A 114 3.53 -7.18 1.62
N GLU A 115 4.10 -8.30 1.17
CA GLU A 115 5.16 -9.02 1.89
C GLU A 115 6.52 -8.54 1.44
N ILE A 116 7.45 -8.44 2.40
CA ILE A 116 8.84 -8.09 2.09
C ILE A 116 9.60 -9.31 1.58
N THR A 117 10.31 -9.14 0.49
CA THR A 117 11.07 -10.20 -0.20
C THR A 117 12.52 -9.77 -0.47
N PRO A 118 13.46 -10.73 -0.61
CA PRO A 118 14.82 -10.44 -1.03
C PRO A 118 14.91 -9.74 -2.39
N ASP A 119 15.81 -8.72 -2.50
CA ASP A 119 16.14 -8.08 -3.78
C ASP A 119 17.66 -8.10 -4.01
N LEU A 120 18.43 -7.02 -3.74
CA LEU A 120 19.90 -7.08 -3.79
C LEU A 120 20.48 -7.95 -2.68
N ALA A 121 19.84 -8.04 -1.54
CA ALA A 121 20.12 -9.11 -0.59
C ALA A 121 19.45 -10.40 -1.05
N GLU A 122 20.18 -11.53 -1.06
CA GLU A 122 19.60 -12.85 -1.32
C GLU A 122 18.87 -13.44 -0.12
N SER A 123 19.22 -12.98 1.10
CA SER A 123 18.53 -13.28 2.37
C SER A 123 18.75 -12.18 3.39
N PHE A 124 17.88 -12.14 4.39
CA PHE A 124 18.02 -11.28 5.56
C PHE A 124 17.52 -12.00 6.81
N GLU A 125 18.19 -11.78 7.93
CA GLU A 125 17.90 -12.47 9.19
C GLU A 125 18.03 -11.49 10.37
N ALA A 126 17.08 -11.61 11.33
CA ALA A 126 17.13 -10.89 12.59
C ALA A 126 17.86 -11.71 13.65
N SER A 127 18.56 -11.03 14.54
CA SER A 127 19.08 -11.58 15.80
C SER A 127 18.90 -10.58 16.94
N ASP A 128 19.21 -11.01 18.16
CA ASP A 128 19.19 -10.18 19.36
C ASP A 128 17.84 -9.45 19.56
N GLY A 129 16.72 -10.17 19.34
CA GLY A 129 15.37 -9.62 19.49
C GLY A 129 15.06 -8.50 18.48
N ALA A 130 15.49 -8.67 17.22
CA ALA A 130 15.35 -7.71 16.12
C ALA A 130 16.07 -6.35 16.34
N THR A 131 17.11 -6.33 17.20
CA THR A 131 18.04 -5.19 17.31
C THR A 131 19.23 -5.31 16.38
N LYS A 132 19.42 -6.46 15.75
CA LYS A 132 20.49 -6.71 14.78
C LYS A 132 19.94 -7.43 13.57
N TRP A 133 20.27 -6.94 12.37
CA TRP A 133 19.88 -7.51 11.09
C TRP A 133 21.10 -7.78 10.23
N VAL A 134 21.15 -8.96 9.60
CA VAL A 134 22.19 -9.38 8.67
C VAL A 134 21.56 -9.54 7.30
N PHE A 135 22.04 -8.78 6.32
CA PHE A 135 21.65 -8.88 4.91
C PHE A 135 22.81 -9.49 4.12
N LYS A 136 22.58 -10.65 3.51
CA LYS A 136 23.54 -11.32 2.66
C LYS A 136 23.39 -10.84 1.24
N LEU A 137 24.40 -10.19 0.68
CA LEU A 137 24.35 -9.66 -0.67
C LEU A 137 24.35 -10.78 -1.71
N ARG A 138 23.58 -10.58 -2.78
CA ARG A 138 23.52 -11.47 -3.94
C ARG A 138 24.84 -11.40 -4.71
N LYS A 139 25.44 -12.56 -4.97
CA LYS A 139 26.70 -12.64 -5.72
C LYS A 139 26.50 -12.38 -7.21
N GLY A 140 27.50 -11.74 -7.82
CA GLY A 140 27.53 -11.51 -9.27
C GLY A 140 26.64 -10.38 -9.77
N VAL A 141 26.01 -9.61 -8.87
CA VAL A 141 25.27 -8.40 -9.25
C VAL A 141 26.25 -7.29 -9.54
N THR A 142 26.04 -6.63 -10.68
CA THR A 142 26.85 -5.47 -11.09
C THR A 142 26.02 -4.20 -11.22
N PHE A 143 26.64 -3.07 -11.02
CA PHE A 143 26.13 -1.79 -11.49
C PHE A 143 26.08 -1.75 -13.03
N HIS A 144 25.41 -0.75 -13.59
CA HIS A 144 25.25 -0.57 -15.04
C HIS A 144 26.56 -0.40 -15.79
N ASP A 145 27.63 0.03 -15.13
CA ASP A 145 29.00 0.16 -15.65
C ASP A 145 29.84 -1.12 -15.57
N GLY A 146 29.29 -2.17 -14.94
CA GLY A 146 29.96 -3.46 -14.77
C GLY A 146 30.73 -3.62 -13.45
N LYS A 147 30.82 -2.60 -12.59
CA LYS A 147 31.39 -2.70 -11.24
C LYS A 147 30.53 -3.64 -10.39
N ASN A 148 31.15 -4.56 -9.66
CA ASN A 148 30.43 -5.40 -8.70
C ASN A 148 29.86 -4.57 -7.54
N VAL A 149 28.66 -4.94 -7.08
CA VAL A 149 28.08 -4.40 -5.85
C VAL A 149 28.81 -4.97 -4.64
N THR A 150 29.16 -4.11 -3.71
CA THR A 150 29.91 -4.46 -2.48
C THR A 150 29.16 -3.99 -1.23
N PRO A 151 29.47 -4.55 -0.05
CA PRO A 151 28.94 -4.02 1.22
C PRO A 151 29.24 -2.53 1.44
N ASP A 152 30.37 -2.04 0.96
CA ASP A 152 30.72 -0.62 1.10
C ASP A 152 29.81 0.30 0.29
N ASP A 153 29.34 -0.13 -0.90
CA ASP A 153 28.36 0.59 -1.69
C ASP A 153 27.03 0.70 -0.93
N VAL A 154 26.60 -0.38 -0.27
CA VAL A 154 25.39 -0.38 0.58
C VAL A 154 25.56 0.57 1.76
N ILE A 155 26.65 0.46 2.51
CA ILE A 155 26.94 1.29 3.69
C ILE A 155 26.95 2.78 3.29
N ALA A 156 27.61 3.12 2.20
CA ALA A 156 27.68 4.50 1.71
C ALA A 156 26.29 5.00 1.28
N SER A 157 25.48 4.16 0.62
CA SER A 157 24.11 4.51 0.22
C SER A 157 23.24 4.85 1.42
N PHE A 158 23.26 4.05 2.48
CA PHE A 158 22.51 4.36 3.71
C PHE A 158 23.05 5.63 4.39
N ARG A 159 24.37 5.77 4.51
CA ARG A 159 24.99 6.95 5.13
C ARG A 159 24.69 8.26 4.41
N HIS A 160 24.45 8.24 3.09
CA HIS A 160 24.02 9.40 2.31
C HIS A 160 22.75 10.05 2.88
N HIS A 161 21.85 9.23 3.46
CA HIS A 161 20.60 9.72 4.05
C HIS A 161 20.71 10.07 5.55
N MET A 162 21.74 9.57 6.26
CA MET A 162 21.81 9.61 7.73
C MET A 162 22.59 10.80 8.30
N GLY A 163 23.36 11.52 7.51
CA GLY A 163 24.18 12.64 7.96
C GLY A 163 23.40 13.70 8.75
N ALA A 164 24.04 14.38 9.68
CA ALA A 164 23.40 15.41 10.52
C ALA A 164 22.71 16.49 9.68
N ASP A 165 23.38 16.93 8.59
CA ASP A 165 22.89 17.95 7.68
C ASP A 165 22.03 17.39 6.53
N SER A 166 21.79 16.07 6.50
CA SER A 166 20.98 15.45 5.45
C SER A 166 19.54 15.95 5.52
N LYS A 167 19.02 16.37 4.37
CA LYS A 167 17.62 16.74 4.16
C LYS A 167 16.81 15.61 3.51
N SER A 168 17.36 14.40 3.52
CA SER A 168 16.73 13.24 2.93
C SER A 168 15.36 12.95 3.56
N ALA A 169 14.36 12.68 2.72
CA ALA A 169 13.04 12.22 3.14
C ALA A 169 13.11 10.88 3.91
N ALA A 170 14.10 10.02 3.58
CA ALA A 170 14.33 8.76 4.29
C ALA A 170 15.01 8.93 5.65
N LYS A 171 15.53 10.11 6.00
CA LYS A 171 16.30 10.31 7.24
C LYS A 171 15.56 9.83 8.49
N SER A 172 14.27 10.13 8.59
CA SER A 172 13.45 9.81 9.77
C SER A 172 13.33 8.30 10.01
N ILE A 173 13.22 7.50 8.95
CA ILE A 173 13.09 6.03 9.06
C ILE A 173 14.43 5.34 9.36
N LEU A 174 15.54 6.03 9.16
CA LEU A 174 16.89 5.51 9.40
C LEU A 174 17.48 5.94 10.76
N THR A 175 16.80 6.80 11.52
CA THR A 175 17.28 7.29 12.84
C THR A 175 17.51 6.18 13.86
N GLY A 176 16.80 5.05 13.71
CA GLY A 176 16.96 3.88 14.57
C GLY A 176 18.24 3.08 14.33
N ILE A 177 18.98 3.33 13.26
CA ILE A 177 20.23 2.64 12.94
C ILE A 177 21.36 3.26 13.76
N SER A 178 21.97 2.47 14.65
CA SER A 178 23.12 2.90 15.46
C SER A 178 24.47 2.58 14.80
N ASP A 179 24.52 1.51 13.98
CA ASP A 179 25.74 1.11 13.27
C ASP A 179 25.44 0.30 12.00
N ILE A 180 26.31 0.41 10.99
CA ILE A 180 26.26 -0.39 9.76
C ILE A 180 27.69 -0.84 9.45
N LYS A 181 27.88 -2.17 9.32
CA LYS A 181 29.20 -2.79 9.08
C LYS A 181 29.15 -3.82 7.97
N ALA A 182 30.27 -3.95 7.27
CA ALA A 182 30.53 -5.10 6.41
C ALA A 182 31.04 -6.28 7.24
N ASP A 183 30.58 -7.49 6.91
CA ASP A 183 31.06 -8.77 7.44
C ASP A 183 31.13 -9.78 6.28
N GLY A 184 32.28 -9.84 5.60
CA GLY A 184 32.43 -10.56 4.35
C GLY A 184 31.48 -9.99 3.27
N ASP A 185 30.63 -10.84 2.69
CA ASP A 185 29.60 -10.46 1.72
C ASP A 185 28.32 -9.97 2.39
N ASN A 186 28.28 -9.86 3.72
CA ASN A 186 27.11 -9.42 4.48
C ASN A 186 27.19 -7.93 4.84
N VAL A 187 26.03 -7.31 4.95
CA VAL A 187 25.86 -6.02 5.61
C VAL A 187 25.09 -6.22 6.90
N VAL A 188 25.69 -5.79 8.00
CA VAL A 188 25.14 -5.94 9.35
C VAL A 188 24.68 -4.59 9.85
N PHE A 189 23.39 -4.48 10.16
CA PHE A 189 22.78 -3.31 10.79
C PHE A 189 22.56 -3.58 12.26
N THR A 190 22.96 -2.63 13.11
CA THR A 190 22.64 -2.60 14.53
C THR A 190 21.66 -1.47 14.78
N LEU A 191 20.56 -1.77 15.45
CA LEU A 191 19.52 -0.81 15.76
C LEU A 191 19.57 -0.38 17.22
N SER A 192 19.22 0.86 17.50
CA SER A 192 19.14 1.41 18.87
C SER A 192 17.96 0.84 19.66
N ALA A 193 16.94 0.32 18.97
CA ALA A 193 15.80 -0.38 19.54
C ALA A 193 15.36 -1.50 18.60
N ALA A 194 14.65 -2.50 19.14
CA ALA A 194 14.10 -3.61 18.35
C ALA A 194 13.15 -3.11 17.25
N ASN A 195 13.31 -3.66 16.04
CA ASN A 195 12.41 -3.38 14.91
C ASN A 195 12.32 -4.59 13.99
N ALA A 196 11.27 -5.40 14.14
CA ALA A 196 11.00 -6.55 13.28
C ALA A 196 10.57 -6.18 11.86
N ASP A 197 10.17 -4.92 11.62
CA ASP A 197 9.82 -4.39 10.29
C ASP A 197 10.99 -3.68 9.59
N PHE A 198 12.19 -3.75 10.15
CA PHE A 198 13.37 -3.10 9.55
C PHE A 198 13.60 -3.45 8.06
N PRO A 199 13.37 -4.69 7.58
CA PRO A 199 13.48 -5.01 6.16
C PRO A 199 12.52 -4.22 5.25
N PHE A 200 11.38 -3.74 5.75
CA PHE A 200 10.50 -2.84 4.99
C PHE A 200 11.15 -1.46 4.78
N TYR A 201 11.91 -0.96 5.77
CA TYR A 201 12.62 0.31 5.63
C TYR A 201 13.73 0.23 4.58
N THR A 202 14.36 -0.96 4.45
CA THR A 202 15.39 -1.18 3.42
C THR A 202 14.84 -1.34 2.00
N SER A 203 13.50 -1.31 1.82
CA SER A 203 12.81 -1.29 0.52
C SER A 203 12.27 0.08 0.13
N ASP A 204 12.53 1.13 0.92
CA ASP A 204 12.04 2.47 0.63
C ASP A 204 12.65 3.02 -0.67
N TYR A 205 11.83 3.70 -1.47
CA TYR A 205 12.24 4.17 -2.81
C TYR A 205 13.30 5.27 -2.79
N HIS A 206 13.55 5.89 -1.63
CA HIS A 206 14.68 6.82 -1.45
C HIS A 206 16.00 6.09 -1.19
N ILE A 207 16.03 4.77 -1.02
CA ILE A 207 17.23 4.03 -0.62
C ILE A 207 17.65 3.00 -1.70
N PRO A 208 17.77 3.40 -2.98
CA PRO A 208 18.43 2.55 -3.97
C PRO A 208 19.93 2.47 -3.66
N ILE A 209 20.53 1.31 -3.93
CA ILE A 209 21.96 1.14 -3.75
C ILE A 209 22.71 1.79 -4.91
N MET A 210 23.67 2.64 -4.57
CA MET A 210 24.46 3.46 -5.48
C MET A 210 25.94 3.07 -5.47
N PRO A 211 26.66 3.19 -6.60
CA PRO A 211 28.10 2.97 -6.60
C PRO A 211 28.76 4.02 -5.70
N ALA A 212 29.71 3.56 -4.90
CA ALA A 212 30.45 4.44 -3.99
C ALA A 212 31.96 4.38 -4.25
N LYS A 213 32.62 5.49 -3.94
CA LYS A 213 34.06 5.63 -3.93
C LYS A 213 34.47 6.42 -2.68
N ASP A 214 35.40 5.86 -1.91
CA ASP A 214 35.91 6.51 -0.69
C ASP A 214 34.79 6.95 0.28
N GLY A 215 33.74 6.12 0.39
CA GLY A 215 32.59 6.36 1.28
C GLY A 215 31.56 7.37 0.75
N THR A 216 31.75 7.90 -0.45
CA THR A 216 30.83 8.86 -1.10
C THR A 216 30.12 8.18 -2.26
N VAL A 217 28.80 8.33 -2.34
CA VAL A 217 27.99 7.77 -3.42
C VAL A 217 28.01 8.65 -4.67
N ASP A 218 28.01 8.02 -5.83
CA ASP A 218 27.81 8.69 -7.12
C ASP A 218 26.33 8.65 -7.50
N TRP A 219 25.57 9.63 -7.02
CA TRP A 219 24.16 9.76 -7.39
C TRP A 219 23.99 10.49 -8.74
N GLN A 220 24.96 11.31 -9.17
CA GLN A 220 24.87 12.17 -10.36
C GLN A 220 24.91 11.39 -11.66
N SER A 221 25.65 10.29 -11.72
CA SER A 221 25.82 9.51 -12.95
C SER A 221 24.55 8.80 -13.41
N GLY A 222 23.58 8.57 -12.49
CA GLY A 222 22.43 7.70 -12.76
C GLY A 222 22.78 6.20 -12.88
N ILE A 223 24.05 5.83 -12.62
CA ILE A 223 24.48 4.43 -12.57
C ILE A 223 23.91 3.77 -11.33
N ARG A 224 23.20 2.67 -11.51
CA ARG A 224 22.54 1.87 -10.47
C ARG A 224 22.62 0.37 -10.85
N THR A 225 21.78 -0.44 -10.22
CA THR A 225 21.75 -1.91 -10.36
C THR A 225 20.50 -2.43 -11.05
N GLY A 226 19.55 -1.56 -11.39
CA GLY A 226 18.19 -1.91 -11.79
C GLY A 226 18.05 -2.53 -13.18
N PRO A 227 16.79 -2.86 -13.54
CA PRO A 227 16.45 -3.53 -14.80
C PRO A 227 16.70 -2.69 -16.05
N PHE A 228 16.84 -1.36 -15.90
CA PHE A 228 17.09 -0.44 -17.01
C PHE A 228 18.27 0.47 -16.70
N LYS A 229 18.99 0.88 -17.76
CA LYS A 229 20.07 1.88 -17.75
C LYS A 229 19.50 3.21 -18.21
N LEU A 230 19.81 4.30 -17.52
CA LEU A 230 19.41 5.64 -17.91
C LEU A 230 20.16 6.08 -19.16
N GLU A 231 19.43 6.47 -20.20
CA GLU A 231 20.00 7.06 -21.42
C GLU A 231 19.83 8.59 -21.44
N LYS A 232 18.67 9.06 -20.98
CA LYS A 232 18.37 10.49 -20.95
C LYS A 232 17.44 10.80 -19.79
N PHE A 233 17.73 11.90 -19.09
CA PHE A 233 16.87 12.48 -18.09
C PHE A 233 16.70 13.99 -18.35
N GLU A 234 15.46 14.41 -18.53
CA GLU A 234 15.05 15.81 -18.66
C GLU A 234 14.06 16.10 -17.51
N PRO A 235 14.50 16.77 -16.43
CA PRO A 235 13.68 17.06 -15.26
C PRO A 235 12.34 17.70 -15.63
N GLY A 236 11.23 17.16 -15.09
CA GLY A 236 9.87 17.62 -15.36
C GLY A 236 9.36 17.35 -16.78
N VAL A 237 10.11 16.63 -17.62
CA VAL A 237 9.73 16.37 -19.01
C VAL A 237 9.69 14.88 -19.32
N ARG A 238 10.82 14.19 -19.21
CA ARG A 238 10.90 12.75 -19.53
C ARG A 238 12.15 12.07 -18.98
N ALA A 239 12.08 10.74 -18.92
CA ALA A 239 13.22 9.85 -18.73
C ALA A 239 13.18 8.74 -19.77
N LYS A 240 14.31 8.48 -20.46
CA LYS A 240 14.49 7.36 -21.39
C LYS A 240 15.49 6.38 -20.85
N MET A 241 15.15 5.11 -20.93
CA MET A 241 15.90 4.01 -20.34
C MET A 241 15.93 2.82 -21.28
N LYS A 242 17.06 2.10 -21.27
CA LYS A 242 17.28 0.88 -22.06
C LYS A 242 17.48 -0.31 -21.13
N ARG A 243 16.98 -1.48 -21.53
CA ARG A 243 17.14 -2.70 -20.74
C ARG A 243 18.59 -2.96 -20.32
N ASN A 244 18.78 -3.35 -19.07
CA ASN A 244 20.03 -3.86 -18.56
C ASN A 244 20.10 -5.37 -18.79
N GLU A 245 20.86 -5.81 -19.79
CA GLU A 245 20.98 -7.23 -20.15
C GLU A 245 21.64 -8.08 -19.04
N ASN A 246 22.32 -7.44 -18.07
CA ASN A 246 22.96 -8.11 -16.94
C ASN A 246 22.07 -8.15 -15.69
N PHE A 247 20.79 -7.77 -15.82
CA PHE A 247 19.88 -7.79 -14.68
C PHE A 247 19.55 -9.22 -14.26
N TYR A 248 19.54 -9.51 -12.98
CA TYR A 248 19.43 -10.88 -12.43
C TYR A 248 17.99 -11.41 -12.33
N LYS A 249 16.97 -10.60 -12.69
CA LYS A 249 15.56 -10.99 -12.82
C LYS A 249 15.11 -10.85 -14.28
N ASP A 250 13.99 -11.49 -14.65
CA ASP A 250 13.38 -11.27 -15.96
C ASP A 250 12.85 -9.85 -16.11
N VAL A 251 13.10 -9.28 -17.29
CA VAL A 251 12.59 -7.99 -17.75
C VAL A 251 12.16 -8.15 -19.20
N TRP A 252 11.04 -7.54 -19.55
CA TRP A 252 10.37 -7.86 -20.79
C TRP A 252 10.57 -6.80 -21.89
N PHE A 253 10.55 -5.49 -21.57
CA PHE A 253 10.72 -4.41 -22.53
C PHE A 253 12.20 -4.21 -22.90
N ASP A 254 12.46 -3.77 -24.15
CA ASP A 254 13.82 -3.36 -24.57
C ASP A 254 14.13 -1.96 -24.11
N GLU A 255 13.14 -1.07 -24.19
CA GLU A 255 13.24 0.34 -23.83
C GLU A 255 12.02 0.75 -22.99
N PHE A 256 12.24 1.70 -22.09
CA PHE A 256 11.20 2.30 -21.28
C PHE A 256 11.32 3.82 -21.33
N GLU A 257 10.22 4.49 -21.67
CA GLU A 257 10.14 5.96 -21.68
C GLU A 257 9.02 6.42 -20.76
N MET A 258 9.36 7.25 -19.79
CA MET A 258 8.42 7.96 -18.93
C MET A 258 8.29 9.39 -19.45
N ILE A 259 7.05 9.87 -19.57
CA ILE A 259 6.72 11.21 -20.07
C ILE A 259 5.85 11.92 -19.02
N CYS A 260 6.30 13.10 -18.60
CA CYS A 260 5.52 13.94 -17.69
C CYS A 260 4.41 14.64 -18.48
N ILE A 261 3.15 14.34 -18.17
CA ILE A 261 1.95 14.95 -18.77
C ILE A 261 1.01 15.33 -17.62
N PRO A 262 1.17 16.50 -16.97
CA PRO A 262 0.41 16.88 -15.78
C PRO A 262 -1.10 16.95 -16.01
N ASP A 263 -1.55 17.43 -17.14
CA ASP A 263 -2.98 17.53 -17.49
C ASP A 263 -3.57 16.14 -17.75
N VAL A 264 -4.59 15.75 -16.98
CA VAL A 264 -5.20 14.42 -17.08
C VAL A 264 -5.94 14.20 -18.40
N ALA A 265 -6.51 15.25 -19.00
CA ALA A 265 -7.20 15.14 -20.28
C ALA A 265 -6.18 14.91 -21.41
N ALA A 266 -5.03 15.59 -21.38
CA ALA A 266 -3.92 15.35 -22.30
C ALA A 266 -3.34 13.93 -22.14
N ARG A 267 -3.18 13.40 -20.90
CA ARG A 267 -2.75 12.01 -20.68
C ARG A 267 -3.76 11.02 -21.26
N THR A 268 -5.05 11.24 -21.05
CA THR A 268 -6.13 10.41 -21.62
C THR A 268 -6.10 10.42 -23.14
N ALA A 269 -5.90 11.58 -23.77
CA ALA A 269 -5.76 11.70 -25.23
C ALA A 269 -4.53 10.95 -25.75
N ALA A 270 -3.38 11.08 -25.08
CA ALA A 270 -2.15 10.36 -25.45
C ALA A 270 -2.31 8.83 -25.35
N LEU A 271 -3.04 8.33 -24.33
CA LEU A 271 -3.32 6.89 -24.20
C LEU A 271 -4.28 6.42 -25.31
N THR A 272 -5.37 7.12 -25.55
CA THR A 272 -6.38 6.72 -26.54
C THR A 272 -5.89 6.82 -27.98
N SER A 273 -4.94 7.72 -28.26
CA SER A 273 -4.27 7.80 -29.57
C SER A 273 -3.16 6.75 -29.75
N GLY A 274 -2.75 6.06 -28.67
CA GLY A 274 -1.64 5.09 -28.69
C GLY A 274 -0.25 5.73 -28.65
N GLU A 275 -0.14 7.02 -28.30
CA GLU A 275 1.15 7.69 -28.08
C GLU A 275 1.85 7.14 -26.84
N ILE A 276 1.07 6.83 -25.78
CA ILE A 276 1.52 6.13 -24.58
C ILE A 276 0.76 4.82 -24.41
N HIS A 277 1.31 3.88 -23.64
CA HIS A 277 0.72 2.58 -23.36
C HIS A 277 0.07 2.48 -21.97
N TYR A 278 0.39 3.39 -21.06
CA TYR A 278 -0.11 3.44 -19.69
C TYR A 278 -0.21 4.87 -19.20
N MET A 279 -1.24 5.16 -18.41
CA MET A 279 -1.35 6.40 -17.64
C MET A 279 -1.74 6.11 -16.18
N ASP A 280 -1.16 6.87 -15.26
CA ASP A 280 -1.55 6.89 -13.85
C ASP A 280 -2.77 7.80 -13.64
N ARG A 281 -3.41 7.67 -12.46
CA ARG A 281 -4.39 8.63 -11.90
C ARG A 281 -5.43 9.10 -12.91
N CYS A 282 -6.28 8.17 -13.35
CA CYS A 282 -7.41 8.47 -14.22
C CYS A 282 -8.39 9.46 -13.55
N ASP A 283 -9.00 10.32 -14.33
CA ASP A 283 -10.13 11.13 -13.86
C ASP A 283 -11.35 10.23 -13.62
N LEU A 284 -11.77 10.11 -12.37
CA LEU A 284 -12.87 9.26 -11.94
C LEU A 284 -14.21 9.68 -12.57
N LYS A 285 -14.38 10.97 -12.90
CA LYS A 285 -15.61 11.49 -13.52
C LYS A 285 -15.79 10.97 -14.96
N THR A 286 -14.70 10.75 -15.66
CA THR A 286 -14.70 10.30 -17.07
C THR A 286 -14.28 8.85 -17.25
N LEU A 287 -14.01 8.14 -16.16
CA LEU A 287 -13.45 6.79 -16.17
C LEU A 287 -14.33 5.79 -16.94
N SER A 288 -15.67 5.87 -16.80
CA SER A 288 -16.59 4.99 -17.51
C SER A 288 -16.52 5.16 -19.04
N GLN A 289 -16.24 6.37 -19.52
CA GLN A 289 -16.05 6.64 -20.96
C GLN A 289 -14.72 6.05 -21.42
N LEU A 290 -13.66 6.20 -20.63
CA LEU A 290 -12.34 5.63 -20.92
C LEU A 290 -12.40 4.09 -20.94
N GLN A 291 -13.11 3.48 -20.01
CA GLN A 291 -13.32 2.03 -19.94
C GLN A 291 -14.10 1.48 -21.15
N ALA A 292 -15.02 2.28 -21.73
CA ALA A 292 -15.75 1.91 -22.91
C ALA A 292 -14.93 2.07 -24.22
N THR A 293 -13.73 2.63 -24.15
CA THR A 293 -12.87 2.86 -25.32
C THR A 293 -12.21 1.55 -25.75
N PRO A 294 -12.40 1.08 -27.00
CA PRO A 294 -11.76 -0.14 -27.50
C PRO A 294 -10.24 -0.08 -27.38
N GLY A 295 -9.63 -1.17 -26.92
CA GLY A 295 -8.18 -1.28 -26.77
C GLY A 295 -7.64 -0.68 -25.46
N ILE A 296 -8.51 -0.21 -24.56
CA ILE A 296 -8.14 0.33 -23.24
C ILE A 296 -8.66 -0.60 -22.13
N LYS A 297 -7.85 -0.82 -21.13
CA LYS A 297 -8.20 -1.50 -19.88
C LYS A 297 -7.98 -0.59 -18.70
N ILE A 298 -8.82 -0.72 -17.69
CA ILE A 298 -8.68 -0.03 -16.40
C ILE A 298 -8.07 -1.01 -15.40
N THR A 299 -7.11 -0.53 -14.63
CA THR A 299 -6.54 -1.24 -13.49
C THR A 299 -6.83 -0.45 -12.23
N GLU A 300 -7.38 -1.11 -11.24
CA GLU A 300 -7.74 -0.53 -9.95
C GLU A 300 -7.27 -1.43 -8.82
N VAL A 301 -6.63 -0.84 -7.83
CA VAL A 301 -6.17 -1.54 -6.63
C VAL A 301 -6.31 -0.64 -5.41
N THR A 302 -6.77 -1.21 -4.29
CA THR A 302 -6.88 -0.47 -3.03
C THR A 302 -5.50 -0.10 -2.51
N GLY A 303 -5.21 1.21 -2.48
CA GLY A 303 -3.96 1.75 -1.95
C GLY A 303 -3.94 1.77 -0.40
N TYR A 304 -2.80 2.14 0.16
CA TYR A 304 -2.61 2.24 1.61
C TYR A 304 -3.08 3.57 2.19
N GLY A 305 -3.26 4.58 1.35
CA GLY A 305 -3.73 5.91 1.75
C GLY A 305 -5.21 5.90 2.14
N HIS A 306 -5.57 6.69 3.14
CA HIS A 306 -6.95 6.76 3.62
C HIS A 306 -7.37 8.17 4.05
N TYR A 307 -8.66 8.44 3.94
CA TYR A 307 -9.28 9.70 4.34
C TYR A 307 -9.94 9.54 5.71
N VAL A 308 -9.71 10.53 6.59
CA VAL A 308 -10.10 10.46 7.99
C VAL A 308 -10.74 11.75 8.48
N LEU A 309 -11.53 11.62 9.56
CA LEU A 309 -12.07 12.74 10.33
C LEU A 309 -11.63 12.58 11.79
N PRO A 310 -10.41 13.01 12.15
CA PRO A 310 -9.91 12.94 13.52
C PRO A 310 -10.67 13.87 14.44
N MET A 311 -11.12 13.31 15.58
CA MET A 311 -11.75 13.99 16.71
C MET A 311 -10.73 14.13 17.83
N ASN A 312 -10.51 15.35 18.32
CA ASN A 312 -9.67 15.56 19.48
C ASN A 312 -10.34 14.99 20.74
N VAL A 313 -9.88 13.81 21.18
CA VAL A 313 -10.48 13.09 22.32
C VAL A 313 -10.21 13.75 23.69
N THR A 314 -9.45 14.84 23.74
CA THR A 314 -9.15 15.57 24.98
C THR A 314 -10.14 16.69 25.27
N VAL A 315 -11.08 16.96 24.34
CA VAL A 315 -12.07 18.04 24.47
C VAL A 315 -13.49 17.53 24.28
N ALA A 316 -14.44 18.08 25.04
CA ALA A 316 -15.86 17.78 24.88
C ALA A 316 -16.36 18.21 23.48
N PRO A 317 -17.28 17.45 22.88
CA PRO A 317 -17.92 16.25 23.41
C PRO A 317 -17.14 14.95 23.01
N PHE A 318 -15.99 15.07 22.34
CA PHE A 318 -15.24 13.96 21.79
C PHE A 318 -14.42 13.17 22.84
N ASP A 319 -14.32 13.68 24.07
CA ASP A 319 -13.76 12.97 25.23
C ASP A 319 -14.63 11.76 25.65
N ASN A 320 -15.92 11.76 25.27
CA ASN A 320 -16.83 10.65 25.52
C ASN A 320 -16.79 9.63 24.35
N VAL A 321 -16.36 8.41 24.62
CA VAL A 321 -16.29 7.33 23.63
C VAL A 321 -17.64 7.04 22.97
N ASN A 322 -18.76 7.15 23.71
CA ASN A 322 -20.08 6.91 23.14
C ASN A 322 -20.47 7.99 22.11
N VAL A 323 -20.01 9.23 22.26
CA VAL A 323 -20.17 10.27 21.23
C VAL A 323 -19.39 9.89 19.97
N ARG A 324 -18.15 9.44 20.12
CA ARG A 324 -17.33 8.99 18.98
C ARG A 324 -17.97 7.82 18.25
N LEU A 325 -18.47 6.81 18.99
CA LEU A 325 -19.19 5.66 18.41
C LEU A 325 -20.52 6.05 17.74
N ALA A 326 -21.24 7.03 18.31
CA ALA A 326 -22.43 7.58 17.65
C ALA A 326 -22.10 8.18 16.29
N LEU A 327 -21.02 8.97 16.20
CA LEU A 327 -20.55 9.58 14.94
C LEU A 327 -20.04 8.51 13.94
N LYS A 328 -19.33 7.46 14.42
CA LYS A 328 -18.86 6.35 13.60
C LYS A 328 -20.02 5.57 12.95
N HIS A 329 -21.17 5.44 13.63
CA HIS A 329 -22.39 4.85 13.07
C HIS A 329 -23.28 5.82 12.30
N ALA A 330 -23.03 7.14 12.38
CA ALA A 330 -23.82 8.15 11.70
C ALA A 330 -23.33 8.48 10.28
N ILE A 331 -22.14 8.05 9.91
CA ILE A 331 -21.55 8.27 8.58
C ILE A 331 -21.95 7.15 7.61
N ASP A 332 -22.53 7.52 6.47
CA ASP A 332 -22.79 6.58 5.35
C ASP A 332 -21.59 6.56 4.40
N ARG A 333 -20.57 5.75 4.77
CA ARG A 333 -19.31 5.62 4.01
C ARG A 333 -19.55 5.13 2.59
N LYS A 334 -20.50 4.19 2.43
CA LYS A 334 -20.83 3.67 1.11
C LYS A 334 -21.41 4.76 0.21
N ALA A 335 -22.34 5.56 0.72
CA ALA A 335 -22.91 6.68 -0.06
C ALA A 335 -21.84 7.72 -0.42
N ILE A 336 -20.87 7.97 0.46
CA ILE A 336 -19.75 8.88 0.17
C ILE A 336 -18.88 8.31 -0.96
N VAL A 337 -18.47 7.05 -0.87
CA VAL A 337 -17.67 6.39 -1.92
C VAL A 337 -18.41 6.39 -3.24
N ASP A 338 -19.69 6.00 -3.26
CA ASP A 338 -20.46 5.89 -4.49
C ASP A 338 -20.70 7.26 -5.16
N LYS A 339 -21.01 8.31 -4.39
CA LYS A 339 -21.45 9.60 -4.94
C LYS A 339 -20.32 10.61 -5.15
N ILE A 340 -19.33 10.62 -4.24
CA ILE A 340 -18.24 11.60 -4.29
C ILE A 340 -17.03 11.02 -5.02
N PHE A 341 -16.76 9.73 -4.80
CA PHE A 341 -15.61 9.04 -5.41
C PHE A 341 -16.02 8.06 -6.52
N PHE A 342 -17.28 8.16 -7.01
CA PHE A 342 -17.79 7.39 -8.17
C PHE A 342 -17.64 5.87 -8.03
N GLY A 343 -17.63 5.35 -6.79
CA GLY A 343 -17.43 3.94 -6.49
C GLY A 343 -15.95 3.51 -6.39
N HIS A 344 -15.00 4.43 -6.62
CA HIS A 344 -13.56 4.14 -6.66
C HIS A 344 -12.89 4.38 -5.31
N GLY A 345 -13.14 3.47 -4.37
CA GLY A 345 -12.57 3.46 -3.05
C GLY A 345 -13.13 2.32 -2.20
N THR A 346 -12.39 1.90 -1.20
CA THR A 346 -12.82 0.88 -0.25
C THR A 346 -13.34 1.53 1.03
N PRO A 347 -14.64 1.40 1.39
CA PRO A 347 -15.17 1.97 2.62
C PRO A 347 -14.37 1.52 3.84
N GLY A 348 -14.04 2.48 4.72
CA GLY A 348 -13.33 2.22 5.95
C GLY A 348 -14.20 1.56 7.03
N ASN A 349 -13.57 1.14 8.12
CA ASN A 349 -14.20 0.63 9.34
C ASN A 349 -13.41 1.09 10.57
N ASP A 350 -13.04 2.37 10.62
CA ASP A 350 -12.32 3.04 11.71
C ASP A 350 -10.99 2.37 12.11
N ASN A 351 -10.42 1.62 11.18
CA ASN A 351 -9.12 0.99 11.23
C ASN A 351 -8.23 1.63 10.15
N PRO A 352 -7.05 2.20 10.49
CA PRO A 352 -6.20 2.89 9.53
C PRO A 352 -5.33 1.96 8.66
N ILE A 353 -5.40 0.64 8.89
CA ILE A 353 -4.65 -0.36 8.14
C ILE A 353 -5.47 -0.79 6.93
N ALA A 354 -4.91 -0.62 5.73
CA ALA A 354 -5.60 -0.99 4.50
C ALA A 354 -5.71 -2.52 4.33
N PRO A 355 -6.76 -3.02 3.65
CA PRO A 355 -6.97 -4.47 3.44
C PRO A 355 -5.82 -5.19 2.74
N THR A 356 -4.97 -4.45 2.05
CA THR A 356 -3.81 -4.95 1.30
C THR A 356 -2.51 -4.96 2.11
N ILE A 357 -2.54 -4.50 3.38
CA ILE A 357 -1.38 -4.51 4.29
C ILE A 357 -1.36 -5.82 5.07
N GLN A 358 -0.18 -6.40 5.24
CA GLN A 358 0.02 -7.59 6.08
C GLN A 358 -0.53 -7.36 7.50
N TYR A 359 -1.17 -8.38 8.07
CA TYR A 359 -1.84 -8.37 9.39
C TYR A 359 -3.10 -7.51 9.47
N TRP A 360 -3.64 -7.04 8.36
CA TRP A 360 -4.94 -6.39 8.37
C TRP A 360 -6.05 -7.30 8.93
N ILE A 361 -6.96 -6.70 9.68
CA ILE A 361 -8.26 -7.30 10.03
C ILE A 361 -9.39 -6.35 9.68
N ASP A 362 -10.60 -6.87 9.57
CA ASP A 362 -11.82 -6.06 9.58
C ASP A 362 -12.40 -6.07 11.02
N PRO A 363 -12.24 -4.98 11.80
CA PRO A 363 -12.73 -4.92 13.19
C PRO A 363 -14.23 -5.23 13.30
N GLN A 364 -14.60 -5.98 14.36
CA GLN A 364 -15.98 -6.39 14.59
C GLN A 364 -16.49 -5.96 15.97
N PRO A 365 -17.79 -5.54 16.07
CA PRO A 365 -18.74 -5.37 14.96
C PRO A 365 -18.35 -4.17 14.08
N ARG A 366 -18.66 -4.25 12.78
CA ARG A 366 -18.42 -3.12 11.87
C ARG A 366 -19.23 -1.89 12.30
N HIS A 367 -18.61 -0.72 12.12
CA HIS A 367 -19.27 0.58 12.33
C HIS A 367 -19.99 1.05 11.06
N ASP A 368 -20.81 0.17 10.48
CA ASP A 368 -21.64 0.52 9.33
C ASP A 368 -22.67 1.59 9.69
N TYR A 369 -23.16 2.33 8.68
CA TYR A 369 -24.20 3.33 8.85
C TYR A 369 -25.44 2.71 9.48
N ASN A 370 -25.78 3.16 10.68
CA ASN A 370 -26.93 2.67 11.44
C ASN A 370 -27.49 3.76 12.34
N PRO A 371 -28.54 4.50 11.88
CA PRO A 371 -29.14 5.56 12.65
C PRO A 371 -29.62 5.16 14.05
N GLU A 372 -30.12 3.94 14.21
CA GLU A 372 -30.65 3.48 15.51
C GLU A 372 -29.50 3.21 16.50
N LYS A 373 -28.39 2.59 16.04
CA LYS A 373 -27.18 2.44 16.86
C LYS A 373 -26.57 3.81 17.22
N ALA A 374 -26.51 4.75 16.28
CA ALA A 374 -26.03 6.10 16.57
C ALA A 374 -26.84 6.76 17.69
N LYS A 375 -28.18 6.68 17.64
CA LYS A 375 -29.07 7.18 18.70
C LYS A 375 -28.88 6.44 20.03
N GLU A 376 -28.67 5.13 20.00
CA GLU A 376 -28.37 4.34 21.19
C GLU A 376 -27.10 4.83 21.89
N TYR A 377 -26.03 5.08 21.11
CA TYR A 377 -24.78 5.61 21.66
C TYR A 377 -24.90 7.05 22.16
N LEU A 378 -25.72 7.91 21.52
CA LEU A 378 -26.03 9.23 22.07
C LEU A 378 -26.72 9.12 23.45
N LYS A 379 -27.68 8.23 23.59
CA LYS A 379 -28.34 7.98 24.88
C LYS A 379 -27.36 7.45 25.94
N LYS A 380 -26.42 6.55 25.57
CA LYS A 380 -25.34 6.10 26.47
C LYS A 380 -24.41 7.24 26.88
N ALA A 381 -24.26 8.26 26.03
CA ALA A 381 -23.54 9.48 26.36
C ALA A 381 -24.36 10.48 27.22
N GLY A 382 -25.63 10.19 27.50
CA GLY A 382 -26.53 11.07 28.23
C GLY A 382 -27.11 12.20 27.36
N LEU A 383 -27.15 12.03 26.04
CA LEU A 383 -27.58 13.03 25.07
C LEU A 383 -28.82 12.54 24.28
N ASP A 384 -29.80 13.43 24.11
CA ASP A 384 -30.93 13.23 23.21
C ASP A 384 -30.62 13.66 21.77
N SER A 385 -29.71 14.62 21.61
CA SER A 385 -29.21 15.11 20.34
C SER A 385 -27.79 15.64 20.50
N LEU A 386 -27.06 15.78 19.38
CA LEU A 386 -25.70 16.31 19.38
C LEU A 386 -25.58 17.42 18.32
N LYS A 387 -24.89 18.51 18.68
CA LYS A 387 -24.51 19.56 17.74
C LYS A 387 -23.01 19.77 17.81
N VAL A 388 -22.33 19.67 16.65
CA VAL A 388 -20.86 19.72 16.54
C VAL A 388 -20.42 20.41 15.26
N ASP A 389 -19.25 21.02 15.31
CA ASP A 389 -18.58 21.64 14.17
C ASP A 389 -17.59 20.65 13.55
N LEU A 390 -17.56 20.57 12.21
CA LEU A 390 -16.59 19.81 11.43
C LEU A 390 -15.91 20.74 10.43
N SER A 391 -14.64 21.05 10.65
CA SER A 391 -13.83 21.88 9.76
C SER A 391 -13.28 21.06 8.60
N THR A 392 -13.42 21.55 7.37
CA THR A 392 -12.99 20.87 6.15
C THR A 392 -12.53 21.83 5.06
N ALA A 393 -11.64 21.38 4.19
CA ALA A 393 -11.23 22.04 2.96
C ALA A 393 -10.82 20.98 1.93
N ASP A 394 -10.79 21.31 0.65
CA ASP A 394 -10.31 20.38 -0.38
C ASP A 394 -8.78 20.15 -0.30
N ALA A 395 -8.05 20.99 0.44
CA ALA A 395 -6.67 20.74 0.84
C ALA A 395 -6.50 19.47 1.70
N ALA A 396 -7.54 19.03 2.44
CA ALA A 396 -7.51 17.78 3.19
C ALA A 396 -7.49 16.56 2.25
N PHE A 397 -8.38 16.55 1.27
CA PHE A 397 -8.41 15.63 0.13
C PHE A 397 -9.43 16.15 -0.89
N ALA A 398 -9.23 15.85 -2.16
CA ALA A 398 -10.17 16.26 -3.20
C ALA A 398 -11.58 15.73 -2.93
N GLY A 399 -12.58 16.62 -2.84
CA GLY A 399 -13.96 16.27 -2.51
C GLY A 399 -14.26 16.18 -1.00
N ALA A 400 -13.36 16.63 -0.13
CA ALA A 400 -13.57 16.61 1.33
C ALA A 400 -14.80 17.41 1.77
N ILE A 401 -15.03 18.57 1.15
CA ILE A 401 -16.19 19.41 1.46
C ILE A 401 -17.50 18.67 1.13
N ASP A 402 -17.56 18.02 -0.03
CA ASP A 402 -18.73 17.28 -0.48
C ASP A 402 -18.95 16.02 0.40
N ALA A 403 -17.87 15.31 0.75
CA ALA A 403 -17.94 14.15 1.64
C ALA A 403 -18.46 14.55 3.05
N CYS A 404 -17.96 15.64 3.63
CA CYS A 404 -18.44 16.15 4.91
C CYS A 404 -19.90 16.64 4.84
N THR A 405 -20.31 17.22 3.71
CA THR A 405 -21.71 17.63 3.48
C THR A 405 -22.64 16.43 3.42
N LEU A 406 -22.24 15.36 2.72
CA LEU A 406 -23.02 14.14 2.67
C LEU A 406 -23.07 13.43 4.03
N PHE A 407 -21.98 13.50 4.81
CA PHE A 407 -21.98 13.02 6.19
C PHE A 407 -22.98 13.80 7.06
N LYS A 408 -23.02 15.14 6.99
CA LYS A 408 -24.02 15.95 7.68
C LYS A 408 -25.44 15.48 7.39
N GLU A 409 -25.78 15.16 6.14
CA GLU A 409 -27.11 14.67 5.75
C GLU A 409 -27.44 13.29 6.37
N SER A 410 -26.47 12.38 6.42
CA SER A 410 -26.67 11.06 7.03
C SER A 410 -26.78 11.17 8.57
N ALA A 411 -25.94 12.02 9.20
CA ALA A 411 -25.93 12.26 10.64
C ALA A 411 -27.22 12.91 11.15
N ALA A 412 -27.87 13.76 10.35
CA ALA A 412 -29.15 14.38 10.73
C ALA A 412 -30.24 13.35 11.02
N LYS A 413 -30.25 12.20 10.33
CA LYS A 413 -31.18 11.09 10.58
C LYS A 413 -30.90 10.37 11.90
N CYS A 414 -29.72 10.59 12.47
CA CYS A 414 -29.27 10.03 13.73
C CYS A 414 -29.51 10.98 14.93
N GLY A 415 -30.11 12.15 14.72
CA GLY A 415 -30.25 13.19 15.76
C GLY A 415 -28.95 13.99 15.98
N ILE A 416 -28.05 13.98 15.01
CA ILE A 416 -26.77 14.71 15.07
C ILE A 416 -26.78 15.84 14.03
N GLU A 417 -26.64 17.08 14.51
CA GLU A 417 -26.47 18.28 13.68
C GLU A 417 -24.97 18.57 13.51
N ILE A 418 -24.44 18.34 12.32
CA ILE A 418 -23.07 18.71 11.95
C ILE A 418 -23.09 20.06 11.26
N ASN A 419 -22.39 21.05 11.83
CA ASN A 419 -22.10 22.29 11.15
C ASN A 419 -20.77 22.16 10.39
N VAL A 420 -20.85 22.03 9.06
CA VAL A 420 -19.67 21.90 8.19
C VAL A 420 -19.07 23.30 7.99
N ILE A 421 -17.88 23.52 8.52
CA ILE A 421 -17.14 24.77 8.40
C ILE A 421 -16.13 24.61 7.25
N ARG A 422 -16.37 25.35 6.17
CA ARG A 422 -15.45 25.42 5.06
C ARG A 422 -14.28 26.33 5.41
N GLU A 423 -13.10 25.76 5.49
CA GLU A 423 -11.85 26.47 5.77
C GLU A 423 -11.14 26.87 4.47
N PRO A 424 -10.24 27.85 4.49
CA PRO A 424 -9.35 28.13 3.38
C PRO A 424 -8.39 26.94 3.14
N ASP A 425 -8.09 26.66 1.87
CA ASP A 425 -7.07 25.66 1.51
C ASP A 425 -5.67 26.14 1.92
N ASP A 426 -5.40 27.44 1.76
CA ASP A 426 -4.16 28.05 2.19
C ASP A 426 -4.05 28.07 3.72
N GLY A 427 -2.94 27.54 4.22
CA GLY A 427 -2.69 27.43 5.66
C GLY A 427 -3.53 26.39 6.39
N TYR A 428 -4.22 25.48 5.69
CA TYR A 428 -5.08 24.46 6.31
C TYR A 428 -4.32 23.60 7.33
N TRP A 429 -3.12 23.14 6.95
CA TRP A 429 -2.29 22.27 7.79
C TRP A 429 -1.72 22.98 9.03
N ASP A 430 -1.49 24.29 8.96
CA ASP A 430 -0.93 25.07 10.06
C ASP A 430 -2.01 25.58 11.03
N ASN A 431 -3.22 25.89 10.51
CA ASN A 431 -4.26 26.61 11.27
C ASN A 431 -5.47 25.75 11.62
N VAL A 432 -5.67 24.60 10.96
CA VAL A 432 -6.86 23.75 11.13
C VAL A 432 -6.50 22.37 11.66
N TRP A 433 -5.65 21.62 10.92
CA TRP A 433 -5.23 20.27 11.33
C TRP A 433 -4.49 20.32 12.68
N MET A 434 -4.87 19.44 13.61
CA MET A 434 -4.37 19.42 14.99
C MET A 434 -4.57 20.72 15.80
N LYS A 435 -5.39 21.65 15.30
CA LYS A 435 -5.72 22.90 16.01
C LYS A 435 -7.19 22.97 16.36
N LYS A 436 -8.07 22.46 15.51
CA LYS A 436 -9.51 22.45 15.74
C LYS A 436 -9.99 21.10 16.26
N PRO A 437 -11.10 21.05 17.00
CA PRO A 437 -11.55 19.84 17.69
C PRO A 437 -11.90 18.67 16.78
N TRP A 438 -12.39 18.93 15.55
CA TRP A 438 -12.78 17.91 14.59
C TRP A 438 -12.59 18.43 13.17
N VAL A 439 -11.79 17.72 12.39
CA VAL A 439 -11.36 18.20 11.08
C VAL A 439 -11.36 17.07 10.04
N ALA A 440 -11.36 17.42 8.76
CA ALA A 440 -11.03 16.49 7.68
C ALA A 440 -9.51 16.36 7.54
N SER A 441 -9.02 15.17 7.24
CA SER A 441 -7.60 14.91 7.01
C SER A 441 -7.40 13.68 6.13
N TYR A 442 -6.16 13.42 5.71
CA TYR A 442 -5.76 12.19 5.05
C TYR A 442 -4.44 11.68 5.61
N TRP A 443 -4.23 10.41 5.42
CA TRP A 443 -2.92 9.79 5.65
C TRP A 443 -2.45 9.13 4.37
N ASN A 444 -1.23 9.44 3.95
CA ASN A 444 -0.51 8.56 3.04
C ASN A 444 -0.26 7.25 3.78
N GLY A 445 -0.54 6.13 3.14
CA GLY A 445 -0.35 4.83 3.74
C GLY A 445 1.09 4.57 4.18
N ARG A 446 1.24 3.64 5.11
CA ARG A 446 2.54 3.11 5.52
C ARG A 446 2.56 1.62 5.23
N PRO A 447 3.71 1.05 4.87
CA PRO A 447 3.78 -0.34 4.41
C PRO A 447 3.55 -1.38 5.50
N THR A 448 3.58 -1.01 6.77
CA THR A 448 3.35 -1.93 7.89
C THR A 448 2.40 -1.35 8.92
N CYS A 449 1.75 -2.22 9.70
CA CYS A 449 0.93 -1.82 10.85
C CYS A 449 1.75 -0.99 11.84
N ASP A 450 2.96 -1.45 12.19
CA ASP A 450 3.84 -0.73 13.12
C ASP A 450 4.09 0.70 12.67
N TRP A 451 4.46 0.86 11.40
CA TRP A 451 4.82 2.18 10.90
C TRP A 451 3.65 3.14 10.88
N MET A 452 2.45 2.67 10.49
CA MET A 452 1.24 3.51 10.54
C MET A 452 0.89 3.88 11.98
N PHE A 453 0.88 2.90 12.86
CA PHE A 453 0.55 3.10 14.27
C PHE A 453 1.56 4.00 15.00
N ALA A 454 2.85 3.79 14.76
CA ALA A 454 3.90 4.64 15.33
C ALA A 454 3.86 6.08 14.82
N THR A 455 3.40 6.29 13.59
CA THR A 455 3.36 7.63 12.97
C THR A 455 2.23 8.48 13.52
N ALA A 456 1.03 7.90 13.71
CA ALA A 456 -0.19 8.67 13.90
C ALA A 456 -1.06 8.23 15.09
N TYR A 457 -0.76 7.11 15.75
CA TYR A 457 -1.66 6.53 16.77
C TYR A 457 -0.97 6.23 18.11
N ALA A 458 0.37 6.16 18.16
CA ALA A 458 1.11 6.06 19.42
C ALA A 458 0.90 7.33 20.28
N ASP A 459 0.94 7.19 21.60
CA ASP A 459 0.68 8.29 22.54
C ASP A 459 1.77 9.37 22.54
N ASP A 460 2.97 9.06 22.03
CA ASP A 460 4.11 9.95 21.82
C ASP A 460 4.29 10.38 20.36
N ALA A 461 3.42 9.93 19.45
CA ALA A 461 3.50 10.32 18.05
C ALA A 461 3.20 11.81 17.87
N ALA A 462 4.13 12.52 17.23
CA ALA A 462 3.98 13.95 16.97
C ALA A 462 2.74 14.28 16.09
N TRP A 463 2.28 13.32 15.31
CA TRP A 463 1.15 13.44 14.40
C TRP A 463 -0.08 12.65 14.85
N ASN A 464 -0.20 12.36 16.15
CA ASN A 464 -1.43 11.80 16.73
C ASN A 464 -2.52 12.85 16.71
N ASP A 465 -3.19 12.99 15.56
CA ASP A 465 -4.13 14.06 15.26
C ASP A 465 -5.47 13.96 16.01
N ALA A 466 -5.74 12.82 16.62
CA ALA A 466 -6.85 12.65 17.55
C ALA A 466 -6.47 12.91 19.02
N PHE A 467 -5.18 13.10 19.34
CA PHE A 467 -4.64 13.21 20.71
C PHE A 467 -5.02 12.00 21.60
N TRP A 468 -5.32 10.87 20.94
CA TRP A 468 -5.78 9.66 21.61
C TRP A 468 -4.63 8.92 22.28
N LYS A 469 -4.90 8.38 23.47
CA LYS A 469 -3.92 7.61 24.26
C LYS A 469 -4.59 6.37 24.82
N ASN A 470 -3.98 5.21 24.58
CA ASN A 470 -4.44 3.94 25.12
C ASN A 470 -3.24 3.12 25.60
N PRO A 471 -3.10 2.85 26.91
CA PRO A 471 -1.95 2.14 27.45
C PRO A 471 -1.76 0.73 26.87
N ARG A 472 -2.87 -0.01 26.64
CA ARG A 472 -2.80 -1.36 26.07
C ARG A 472 -2.33 -1.35 24.63
N PHE A 473 -2.79 -0.38 23.83
CA PHE A 473 -2.33 -0.19 22.47
C PHE A 473 -0.81 0.07 22.41
N ASN A 474 -0.30 0.95 23.26
CA ASN A 474 1.12 1.29 23.29
C ASN A 474 1.99 0.13 23.83
N GLU A 475 1.50 -0.65 24.80
CA GLU A 475 2.13 -1.88 25.26
C GLU A 475 2.30 -2.88 24.11
N LEU A 476 1.21 -3.13 23.36
CA LEU A 476 1.20 -4.05 22.21
C LEU A 476 2.14 -3.56 21.08
N LEU A 477 2.10 -2.25 20.77
CA LEU A 477 2.95 -1.66 19.74
C LEU A 477 4.45 -1.88 20.07
N LYS A 478 4.83 -1.65 21.32
CA LYS A 478 6.19 -1.89 21.78
C LYS A 478 6.58 -3.37 21.72
N ALA A 479 5.67 -4.26 22.14
CA ALA A 479 5.93 -5.70 22.13
C ALA A 479 6.05 -6.25 20.71
N ALA A 480 5.19 -5.83 19.79
CA ALA A 480 5.20 -6.27 18.40
C ALA A 480 6.48 -5.92 17.64
N ARG A 481 7.17 -4.85 18.02
CA ARG A 481 8.46 -4.44 17.43
C ARG A 481 9.59 -5.41 17.69
N SER A 482 9.58 -6.09 18.84
CA SER A 482 10.61 -7.07 19.22
C SER A 482 10.22 -8.52 18.93
N GLU A 483 8.96 -8.79 18.58
CA GLU A 483 8.48 -10.13 18.27
C GLU A 483 8.80 -10.49 16.81
N THR A 484 9.42 -11.64 16.61
CA THR A 484 9.77 -12.15 15.27
C THR A 484 8.83 -13.27 14.79
N ASP A 485 8.01 -13.83 15.68
CA ASP A 485 6.98 -14.80 15.30
C ASP A 485 5.79 -14.09 14.64
N SER A 486 5.57 -14.41 13.36
CA SER A 486 4.53 -13.76 12.54
C SER A 486 3.12 -13.97 13.09
N SER A 487 2.82 -15.13 13.69
CA SER A 487 1.48 -15.43 14.23
C SER A 487 1.20 -14.61 15.50
N LYS A 488 2.21 -14.45 16.36
CA LYS A 488 2.08 -13.60 17.55
C LYS A 488 1.95 -12.13 17.18
N ARG A 489 2.74 -11.67 16.20
CA ARG A 489 2.60 -10.31 15.66
C ARG A 489 1.21 -10.06 15.09
N ALA A 490 0.68 -11.01 14.31
CA ALA A 490 -0.67 -10.92 13.75
C ALA A 490 -1.72 -10.74 14.87
N ALA A 491 -1.62 -11.51 15.96
CA ALA A 491 -2.53 -11.39 17.09
C ALA A 491 -2.43 -10.02 17.79
N MET A 492 -1.21 -9.50 17.99
CA MET A 492 -1.00 -8.18 18.59
C MET A 492 -1.56 -7.07 17.71
N TYR A 493 -1.31 -7.10 16.40
CA TYR A 493 -1.84 -6.11 15.48
C TYR A 493 -3.36 -6.22 15.30
N ALA A 494 -3.93 -7.41 15.37
CA ALA A 494 -5.38 -7.58 15.37
C ALA A 494 -6.03 -6.91 16.59
N GLU A 495 -5.47 -7.12 17.79
CA GLU A 495 -5.95 -6.47 19.02
C GLU A 495 -5.82 -4.95 18.92
N MET A 496 -4.69 -4.42 18.42
CA MET A 496 -4.50 -2.97 18.24
C MET A 496 -5.50 -2.36 17.27
N GLN A 497 -5.78 -3.01 16.14
CA GLN A 497 -6.76 -2.56 15.16
C GLN A 497 -8.18 -2.54 15.74
N GLN A 498 -8.54 -3.56 16.54
CA GLN A 498 -9.82 -3.60 17.24
C GLN A 498 -9.94 -2.47 18.27
N ILE A 499 -8.91 -2.27 19.11
CA ILE A 499 -8.88 -1.16 20.10
C ILE A 499 -9.06 0.19 19.39
N GLN A 500 -8.35 0.39 18.27
CA GLN A 500 -8.44 1.64 17.51
C GLN A 500 -9.84 1.86 16.94
N ALA A 501 -10.48 0.82 16.42
CA ALA A 501 -11.84 0.92 15.91
C ALA A 501 -12.84 1.27 17.03
N ASP A 502 -12.74 0.61 18.19
CA ASP A 502 -13.72 0.74 19.29
C ASP A 502 -13.53 2.02 20.11
N ASP A 503 -12.28 2.44 20.37
CA ASP A 503 -11.94 3.55 21.27
C ASP A 503 -11.24 4.73 20.59
N GLY A 504 -10.65 4.54 19.42
CA GLY A 504 -9.90 5.59 18.72
C GLY A 504 -10.73 6.81 18.34
N GLY A 505 -10.03 7.96 18.22
CA GLY A 505 -10.64 9.24 17.86
C GLY A 505 -10.92 9.44 16.37
N ASN A 506 -10.54 8.51 15.52
CA ASN A 506 -10.61 8.70 14.07
C ASN A 506 -11.83 8.00 13.46
N ILE A 507 -12.52 8.68 12.56
CA ILE A 507 -13.45 8.08 11.61
C ILE A 507 -12.68 7.87 10.32
N VAL A 508 -12.44 6.62 9.95
CA VAL A 508 -11.85 6.29 8.64
C VAL A 508 -12.98 6.20 7.62
N ILE A 509 -13.00 7.14 6.68
CA ILE A 509 -14.04 7.23 5.65
C ILE A 509 -13.84 6.11 4.64
N MET A 510 -12.64 6.05 4.03
CA MET A 510 -12.30 5.11 2.98
C MET A 510 -10.79 5.01 2.78
N PHE A 511 -10.37 3.93 2.14
CA PHE A 511 -9.06 3.82 1.50
C PHE A 511 -9.20 4.23 0.04
N ASN A 512 -8.30 5.07 -0.44
CA ASN A 512 -8.29 5.51 -1.84
C ASN A 512 -7.71 4.42 -2.74
N ASN A 513 -8.35 4.20 -3.88
CA ASN A 513 -7.83 3.28 -4.88
C ASN A 513 -6.85 3.99 -5.82
N TYR A 514 -5.82 3.28 -6.25
CA TYR A 514 -5.01 3.66 -7.40
C TYR A 514 -5.73 3.22 -8.65
N VAL A 515 -6.17 4.18 -9.47
CA VAL A 515 -6.93 3.94 -10.70
C VAL A 515 -6.08 4.39 -11.88
N SER A 516 -5.67 3.45 -12.69
CA SER A 516 -4.85 3.66 -13.88
C SER A 516 -5.50 3.05 -15.11
N ALA A 517 -5.05 3.47 -16.30
CA ALA A 517 -5.50 2.92 -17.56
C ALA A 517 -4.32 2.54 -18.45
N HIS A 518 -4.50 1.49 -19.23
CA HIS A 518 -3.46 1.02 -20.13
C HIS A 518 -4.01 0.41 -21.41
N SER A 519 -3.18 0.35 -22.44
CA SER A 519 -3.47 -0.37 -23.67
C SER A 519 -3.69 -1.86 -23.38
N ASP A 520 -4.65 -2.49 -24.05
CA ASP A 520 -4.89 -3.93 -24.00
C ASP A 520 -3.70 -4.78 -24.51
N LYS A 521 -2.72 -4.12 -25.16
CA LYS A 521 -1.44 -4.73 -25.55
C LYS A 521 -0.51 -5.00 -24.37
N LEU A 522 -0.78 -4.40 -23.20
CA LEU A 522 -0.03 -4.65 -21.97
C LEU A 522 -0.73 -5.72 -21.14
N ALA A 523 0.08 -6.52 -20.47
CA ALA A 523 -0.33 -7.50 -19.48
C ALA A 523 0.56 -7.45 -18.24
N HIS A 524 0.05 -7.96 -17.14
CA HIS A 524 0.71 -7.94 -15.84
C HIS A 524 0.25 -9.12 -14.97
N GLY A 525 0.95 -9.38 -13.87
CA GLY A 525 0.53 -10.27 -12.80
C GLY A 525 -0.33 -9.55 -11.75
N ASP A 526 -0.25 -9.99 -10.49
CA ASP A 526 -0.84 -9.29 -9.36
C ASP A 526 -0.15 -7.93 -9.17
N ILE A 527 -0.91 -6.89 -8.82
CA ILE A 527 -0.43 -5.51 -8.71
C ILE A 527 -0.16 -5.17 -7.25
N ALA A 528 1.02 -4.63 -6.98
CA ALA A 528 1.36 -4.13 -5.66
C ALA A 528 0.65 -2.79 -5.37
N ALA A 529 0.17 -2.65 -4.13
CA ALA A 529 -0.64 -1.51 -3.67
C ALA A 529 0.11 -0.57 -2.71
N ASN A 530 1.39 -0.83 -2.42
CA ASN A 530 2.20 0.01 -1.53
C ASN A 530 2.44 1.42 -2.08
N TRP A 531 2.52 1.53 -3.41
CA TRP A 531 2.59 2.78 -4.15
C TRP A 531 1.79 2.65 -5.45
N ASP A 532 1.49 3.76 -6.08
CA ASP A 532 0.94 3.81 -7.42
C ASP A 532 1.89 3.15 -8.45
N ILE A 533 1.43 2.90 -9.66
CA ILE A 533 2.26 2.38 -10.77
C ILE A 533 2.86 1.00 -10.41
N ASP A 534 2.03 0.08 -9.85
CA ASP A 534 2.45 -1.25 -9.40
C ASP A 534 3.62 -1.18 -8.40
N GLY A 535 3.45 -0.40 -7.33
CA GLY A 535 4.51 -0.18 -6.36
C GLY A 535 5.73 0.51 -6.96
N MET A 536 5.56 1.36 -7.98
CA MET A 536 6.63 2.00 -8.79
C MET A 536 7.50 1.01 -9.58
N LYS A 537 7.14 -0.27 -9.68
CA LYS A 537 7.93 -1.33 -10.32
C LYS A 537 7.34 -1.81 -11.66
N ILE A 538 6.44 -1.03 -12.26
CA ILE A 538 5.75 -1.38 -13.53
C ILE A 538 6.71 -1.83 -14.63
N ALA A 539 7.87 -1.18 -14.78
CA ALA A 539 8.83 -1.46 -15.85
C ALA A 539 9.40 -2.89 -15.81
N SER A 540 9.49 -3.49 -14.62
CA SER A 540 10.03 -4.85 -14.43
C SER A 540 8.95 -5.92 -14.26
N ARG A 541 7.69 -5.53 -13.96
CA ARG A 541 6.61 -6.46 -13.65
C ARG A 541 5.59 -6.64 -14.77
N TRP A 542 5.57 -5.74 -15.76
CA TRP A 542 4.63 -5.75 -16.87
C TRP A 542 5.32 -6.16 -18.17
N TRP A 543 4.54 -6.58 -19.18
CA TRP A 543 5.02 -7.04 -20.49
C TRP A 543 4.01 -6.73 -21.60
N PHE A 544 4.43 -6.81 -22.87
CA PHE A 544 3.52 -6.84 -24.00
C PHE A 544 2.90 -8.24 -24.15
N ALA A 545 1.55 -8.28 -24.32
CA ALA A 545 0.75 -9.51 -24.47
C ALA A 545 0.92 -10.18 -25.85
#